data_5d7ce278d536e2d34b8727574851d282
#
_entry.id   5d7ce278d536e2d34b8727574851d282
#
_cell.length_a   1.000
_cell.length_b   1.000
_cell.length_c   1.000
_cell.angle_alpha   90.00
_cell.angle_beta   90.00
_cell.angle_gamma   90.00
#
_symmetry.space_group_name_H-M   'P 1'
#
loop_
_entity.id
_entity.type
_entity.pdbx_description
1 polymer ?
#
loop_
_entity_poly.entity_id
_entity_poly.type
_entity_poly.pdbx_seq_one_letter_code
_entity_poly.pdbx_strand_id
1 'polypeptide(L)'
;KESVEESSAWGGATVDGSEGSTSLNDHYYLFIGRTTEWVDDNDPDTPLDTKSENTYTPWDSMISMKKVSYGDVSHVIPRYNWTSNTVYTMYTHDDPTIHANTSNPLVVMTSDFNVYKCLDNANNSVSTSRPISVSTEAGAIDDKYGQDNYKWKYMYTITAAEALKFVTPNFIPVKTLRSANSAGFSGTTGIAYDDGSSQYDIETNAVDGAIDVYKIEGKGSGYQFFSGSCLDGVNDSSTTKVVSLTSGVNVTNGVYDNSGIYVNNLVRKVLSYEYDANNSKAIFILDEALPSAATGAFHVFPQIKVYGDGTGANARCIEGSEPGTIGAVFAGDVGSNYGFAEAKVIQDGYSASGIGGVVKPIISPKGGHGYDLVEETGANFIMINSRLEQSEGDKFTVANDFRKLGVVKNPLTANGTHRYTETVGTQAVTVRVGTVSGTGFIADNVIEGQTSGASGKIVDVKDVEVNGVNYKDLRIVSIVNGPSAADKLAGVQPSVGSDMVNPFGGSVSGIMGGFVDGEGIVCSGSTATLVSLTSGEMKKYTGDIIYIENRSPVARAADQTEDIKLIIEF
;
A
#
# COMPACT_ATOMS: atom_id res chain seq x y z
N LYS A 1 8.01 2.78 -0.54
CA LYS A 1 8.07 1.88 0.62
C LYS A 1 9.34 1.03 0.59
N GLU A 2 9.71 0.42 -0.52
CA GLU A 2 10.95 -0.38 -0.63
C GLU A 2 12.20 0.39 -0.21
N SER A 3 12.37 1.63 -0.65
CA SER A 3 13.53 2.44 -0.27
C SER A 3 13.56 2.80 1.22
N VAL A 4 12.41 2.90 1.88
CA VAL A 4 12.33 3.05 3.35
C VAL A 4 12.57 1.72 4.04
N GLU A 5 12.12 0.63 3.45
CA GLU A 5 12.32 -0.73 3.92
C GLU A 5 13.81 -1.10 3.92
N GLU A 6 14.51 -0.84 2.83
CA GLU A 6 15.95 -1.00 2.75
C GLU A 6 16.70 -0.14 3.77
N SER A 7 16.22 1.10 4.01
CA SER A 7 16.84 2.00 4.98
C SER A 7 16.67 1.54 6.43
N SER A 8 15.55 0.91 6.77
CA SER A 8 15.26 0.44 8.13
C SER A 8 15.92 -0.91 8.43
N ALA A 9 16.11 -1.73 7.42
CA ALA A 9 16.70 -3.06 7.54
C ALA A 9 18.16 -3.05 8.00
N TRP A 10 18.88 -1.94 7.83
CA TRP A 10 20.31 -1.81 8.16
C TRP A 10 20.61 -1.00 9.42
N GLY A 11 19.64 -0.85 10.32
CA GLY A 11 19.81 -0.13 11.58
C GLY A 11 20.83 -0.72 12.58
N GLY A 12 21.64 -1.71 12.19
CA GLY A 12 22.62 -2.35 13.03
C GLY A 12 24.07 -2.33 12.51
N ALA A 13 24.35 -1.80 11.32
CA ALA A 13 25.73 -1.66 10.86
C ALA A 13 26.31 -0.35 11.37
N THR A 14 27.23 -0.42 12.33
CA THR A 14 28.17 0.67 12.62
C THR A 14 28.91 0.99 11.32
N VAL A 15 28.61 2.14 10.73
CA VAL A 15 29.40 2.64 9.60
C VAL A 15 30.73 3.07 10.17
N ASP A 16 31.71 2.17 10.14
CA ASP A 16 33.11 2.54 10.16
C ASP A 16 33.35 3.39 8.91
N GLY A 17 33.96 4.57 9.10
CA GLY A 17 34.15 5.59 8.07
C GLY A 17 35.13 5.21 6.95
N SER A 18 35.18 3.95 6.53
CA SER A 18 35.94 3.49 5.36
C SER A 18 35.09 3.63 4.10
N GLU A 19 35.51 4.53 3.21
CA GLU A 19 34.99 4.65 1.85
C GLU A 19 35.09 3.32 1.11
N GLY A 20 34.05 2.51 1.09
CA GLY A 20 34.07 1.23 0.39
C GLY A 20 32.80 0.39 0.42
N SER A 21 31.80 0.72 1.20
CA SER A 21 30.53 -0.02 1.22
C SER A 21 29.50 0.63 0.32
N THR A 22 29.12 -0.04 -0.74
CA THR A 22 28.27 0.43 -1.84
C THR A 22 26.76 0.32 -1.59
N SER A 23 26.32 0.12 -0.37
CA SER A 23 24.87 0.17 -0.04
C SER A 23 24.63 1.15 1.11
N LEU A 24 24.61 2.41 0.76
CA LEU A 24 24.20 3.48 1.68
C LEU A 24 22.68 3.48 1.73
N ASN A 25 22.11 3.03 2.84
CA ASN A 25 20.68 3.10 3.05
C ASN A 25 20.20 4.53 3.06
N ASP A 26 19.13 4.78 2.36
CA ASP A 26 18.51 6.09 2.33
C ASP A 26 17.74 6.35 3.62
N HIS A 27 17.92 7.55 4.18
CA HIS A 27 17.21 8.02 5.36
C HIS A 27 16.22 9.09 4.97
N TYR A 28 14.97 8.89 5.31
CA TYR A 28 13.89 9.83 5.06
C TYR A 28 13.44 10.47 6.37
N TYR A 29 13.18 11.77 6.33
CA TYR A 29 12.73 12.54 7.48
C TYR A 29 11.51 13.37 7.11
N LEU A 30 10.46 13.28 7.90
CA LEU A 30 9.37 14.24 7.86
C LEU A 30 9.80 15.47 8.67
N PHE A 31 9.73 16.65 8.09
CA PHE A 31 10.04 17.91 8.76
C PHE A 31 8.81 18.81 8.88
N ILE A 32 8.83 19.66 9.92
CA ILE A 32 7.89 20.76 10.11
C ILE A 32 8.65 22.10 10.09
N GLY A 33 7.99 23.14 9.60
CA GLY A 33 8.62 24.44 9.51
C GLY A 33 7.62 25.58 9.27
N ARG A 34 8.16 26.78 9.03
CA ARG A 34 7.46 28.03 8.80
C ARG A 34 6.49 28.38 9.94
N THR A 35 6.95 29.28 10.81
CA THR A 35 6.16 29.90 11.88
C THR A 35 5.56 31.23 11.47
N THR A 36 6.02 31.81 10.32
CA THR A 36 5.51 33.08 9.79
C THR A 36 4.21 32.87 9.03
N GLU A 37 3.26 33.77 9.25
CA GLU A 37 1.95 33.75 8.61
C GLU A 37 2.05 33.77 7.07
N TRP A 38 1.05 33.19 6.41
CA TRP A 38 0.80 33.38 5.00
C TRP A 38 0.07 34.71 4.77
N VAL A 39 -0.04 35.13 3.56
CA VAL A 39 -0.90 36.27 3.19
C VAL A 39 -2.35 35.96 3.56
N ASP A 40 -2.78 34.71 3.35
CA ASP A 40 -4.00 34.13 3.88
C ASP A 40 -3.69 32.77 4.50
N ASP A 41 -3.79 32.68 5.83
CA ASP A 41 -3.53 31.44 6.59
C ASP A 41 -4.62 30.37 6.37
N ASN A 42 -5.80 30.75 5.85
CA ASN A 42 -6.88 29.78 5.56
C ASN A 42 -6.74 29.15 4.17
N ASP A 43 -6.07 29.81 3.24
CA ASP A 43 -5.85 29.36 1.86
C ASP A 43 -4.39 29.60 1.45
N PRO A 44 -3.43 28.85 1.98
CA PRO A 44 -2.01 29.00 1.66
C PRO A 44 -1.73 28.58 0.23
N ASP A 45 -0.92 29.37 -0.47
CA ASP A 45 -0.52 29.09 -1.84
C ASP A 45 0.13 27.70 -1.97
N THR A 46 -0.16 27.01 -3.06
CA THR A 46 0.55 25.78 -3.41
C THR A 46 2.04 26.07 -3.62
N PRO A 47 2.96 25.23 -3.11
CA PRO A 47 4.39 25.41 -3.33
C PRO A 47 4.72 25.48 -4.82
N LEU A 48 5.55 26.46 -5.20
CA LEU A 48 5.99 26.62 -6.57
C LEU A 48 7.15 25.66 -6.88
N ASP A 49 7.18 25.12 -8.09
CA ASP A 49 8.31 24.32 -8.57
C ASP A 49 9.48 25.21 -8.96
N THR A 50 10.09 25.85 -7.97
CA THR A 50 11.27 26.68 -8.12
C THR A 50 12.39 26.19 -7.20
N LYS A 51 13.65 26.43 -7.57
CA LYS A 51 14.79 26.04 -6.73
C LYS A 51 14.71 26.69 -5.34
N SER A 52 14.17 27.89 -5.23
CA SER A 52 13.98 28.57 -3.94
C SER A 52 13.01 27.78 -3.05
N GLU A 53 11.84 27.42 -3.56
CA GLU A 53 10.82 26.68 -2.82
C GLU A 53 11.22 25.21 -2.58
N ASN A 54 11.93 24.59 -3.52
CA ASN A 54 12.30 23.18 -3.43
C ASN A 54 13.60 22.95 -2.64
N THR A 55 14.39 23.97 -2.35
CA THR A 55 15.68 23.78 -1.65
C THR A 55 15.87 24.78 -0.50
N TYR A 56 15.77 26.08 -0.75
CA TYR A 56 16.21 27.07 0.24
C TYR A 56 15.15 27.36 1.30
N THR A 57 13.94 27.73 0.91
CA THR A 57 12.87 28.16 1.82
C THR A 57 12.51 27.10 2.87
N PRO A 58 12.42 25.79 2.54
CA PRO A 58 12.14 24.77 3.54
C PRO A 58 13.24 24.69 4.60
N TRP A 59 14.50 24.70 4.21
CA TRP A 59 15.63 24.65 5.14
C TRP A 59 15.73 25.86 6.05
N ASP A 60 15.44 27.07 5.53
CA ASP A 60 15.51 28.30 6.30
C ASP A 60 14.43 28.39 7.37
N SER A 61 13.28 27.83 7.10
CA SER A 61 12.12 27.84 8.00
C SER A 61 11.91 26.55 8.78
N MET A 62 12.73 25.52 8.56
CA MET A 62 12.63 24.22 9.24
C MET A 62 12.85 24.38 10.75
N ILE A 63 11.93 23.84 11.55
CA ILE A 63 12.03 23.77 13.01
C ILE A 63 12.73 22.49 13.40
N SER A 64 12.10 21.37 13.05
CA SER A 64 12.58 20.04 13.44
C SER A 64 12.14 18.99 12.42
N MET A 65 12.79 17.84 12.46
CA MET A 65 12.44 16.69 11.63
C MET A 65 12.48 15.40 12.41
N LYS A 66 11.72 14.41 11.97
CA LYS A 66 11.67 13.07 12.52
C LYS A 66 11.92 12.04 11.45
N LYS A 67 12.76 11.04 11.77
CA LYS A 67 13.07 9.93 10.87
C LYS A 67 11.83 9.11 10.59
N VAL A 68 11.58 8.85 9.32
CA VAL A 68 10.51 7.95 8.87
C VAL A 68 11.06 6.53 8.89
N SER A 69 10.46 5.67 9.70
CA SER A 69 10.83 4.26 9.78
C SER A 69 9.93 3.41 8.88
N TYR A 70 10.36 2.18 8.60
CA TYR A 70 9.56 1.21 7.82
C TYR A 70 8.13 1.06 8.35
N GLY A 71 7.96 0.95 9.68
CA GLY A 71 6.65 0.81 10.31
C GLY A 71 5.75 2.06 10.27
N ASP A 72 6.25 3.17 9.70
CA ASP A 72 5.52 4.43 9.55
C ASP A 72 5.08 4.68 8.11
N VAL A 73 5.33 3.72 7.20
CA VAL A 73 5.02 3.83 5.77
C VAL A 73 4.20 2.63 5.32
N SER A 74 3.14 2.89 4.57
CA SER A 74 2.33 1.84 3.93
C SER A 74 1.87 2.28 2.55
N HIS A 75 1.84 1.34 1.60
CA HIS A 75 1.00 1.52 0.42
C HIS A 75 -0.45 1.62 0.87
N VAL A 76 -1.22 2.47 0.26
CA VAL A 76 -2.65 2.63 0.57
C VAL A 76 -3.48 2.71 -0.69
N ILE A 77 -4.72 2.26 -0.57
CA ILE A 77 -5.73 2.32 -1.62
C ILE A 77 -6.97 3.05 -1.12
N PRO A 78 -7.81 3.59 -2.00
CA PRO A 78 -9.10 4.14 -1.62
C PRO A 78 -9.92 3.13 -0.81
N ARG A 79 -10.54 3.60 0.25
CA ARG A 79 -11.34 2.77 1.14
C ARG A 79 -12.75 2.59 0.61
N TYR A 80 -13.10 1.35 0.31
CA TYR A 80 -14.47 0.94 0.00
C TYR A 80 -14.90 -0.13 0.99
N ASN A 81 -15.94 0.17 1.77
CA ASN A 81 -16.53 -0.82 2.67
C ASN A 81 -17.53 -1.67 1.89
N TRP A 82 -17.49 -2.99 2.13
CA TRP A 82 -18.54 -3.84 1.58
C TRP A 82 -19.92 -3.44 2.13
N THR A 83 -20.89 -3.32 1.26
CA THR A 83 -22.28 -3.01 1.60
C THR A 83 -23.22 -3.95 0.84
N SER A 84 -24.28 -4.40 1.52
CA SER A 84 -25.30 -5.24 0.89
C SER A 84 -26.08 -4.48 -0.19
N ASN A 85 -26.58 -5.19 -1.19
CA ASN A 85 -27.31 -4.67 -2.35
C ASN A 85 -26.47 -3.74 -3.26
N THR A 86 -25.17 -3.95 -3.32
CA THR A 86 -24.24 -3.22 -4.18
C THR A 86 -23.71 -4.14 -5.26
N VAL A 87 -23.53 -3.62 -6.48
CA VAL A 87 -22.80 -4.31 -7.56
C VAL A 87 -21.33 -3.95 -7.46
N TYR A 88 -20.46 -4.94 -7.53
CA TYR A 88 -19.02 -4.78 -7.52
C TYR A 88 -18.42 -5.16 -8.87
N THR A 89 -17.31 -4.52 -9.24
CA THR A 89 -16.56 -4.88 -10.44
C THR A 89 -15.86 -6.22 -10.21
N MET A 90 -16.01 -7.16 -11.13
CA MET A 90 -15.25 -8.39 -11.12
C MET A 90 -13.89 -8.18 -11.79
N TYR A 91 -12.88 -8.91 -11.34
CA TYR A 91 -11.58 -8.92 -11.99
C TYR A 91 -11.66 -9.49 -13.42
N THR A 92 -10.96 -8.84 -14.35
CA THR A 92 -10.69 -9.36 -15.71
C THR A 92 -9.25 -9.05 -16.07
N HIS A 93 -8.58 -10.00 -16.74
CA HIS A 93 -7.16 -9.86 -17.09
C HIS A 93 -6.88 -8.92 -18.26
N ASP A 94 -7.89 -8.49 -18.97
CA ASP A 94 -7.81 -7.67 -20.19
C ASP A 94 -8.31 -6.22 -20.00
N ASP A 95 -8.63 -5.81 -18.78
CA ASP A 95 -9.01 -4.43 -18.45
C ASP A 95 -7.91 -3.71 -17.65
N PRO A 96 -7.06 -2.91 -18.30
CA PRO A 96 -6.01 -2.16 -17.60
C PRO A 96 -6.56 -1.02 -16.72
N THR A 97 -7.85 -0.67 -16.85
CA THR A 97 -8.48 0.43 -16.11
C THR A 97 -9.36 -0.05 -14.96
N ILE A 98 -9.27 -1.32 -14.60
CA ILE A 98 -10.17 -1.97 -13.65
C ILE A 98 -10.19 -1.29 -12.27
N HIS A 99 -9.08 -0.67 -11.85
CA HIS A 99 -8.97 0.05 -10.57
C HIS A 99 -9.56 1.47 -10.61
N ALA A 100 -9.85 2.00 -11.79
CA ALA A 100 -10.40 3.36 -11.94
C ALA A 100 -11.90 3.45 -11.63
N ASN A 101 -12.59 2.32 -11.48
CA ASN A 101 -14.03 2.32 -11.19
C ASN A 101 -14.32 2.56 -9.70
N THR A 102 -14.58 3.80 -9.36
CA THR A 102 -14.89 4.24 -7.98
C THR A 102 -16.33 3.98 -7.56
N SER A 103 -17.25 3.83 -8.52
CA SER A 103 -18.68 3.58 -8.25
C SER A 103 -18.95 2.11 -7.89
N ASN A 104 -18.24 1.20 -8.55
CA ASN A 104 -18.32 -0.24 -8.33
C ASN A 104 -16.91 -0.78 -8.08
N PRO A 105 -16.38 -0.67 -6.86
CA PRO A 105 -14.98 -1.02 -6.60
C PRO A 105 -14.70 -2.52 -6.77
N LEU A 106 -13.48 -2.83 -7.22
CA LEU A 106 -12.97 -4.20 -7.33
C LEU A 106 -12.61 -4.80 -5.96
N VAL A 107 -12.06 -3.94 -5.08
CA VAL A 107 -11.54 -4.33 -3.77
C VAL A 107 -12.38 -3.67 -2.68
N VAL A 108 -12.74 -4.45 -1.66
CA VAL A 108 -13.56 -3.98 -0.55
C VAL A 108 -12.99 -4.43 0.79
N MET A 109 -13.28 -3.66 1.83
CA MET A 109 -12.98 -4.00 3.23
C MET A 109 -14.29 -4.34 3.97
N THR A 110 -14.28 -5.38 4.79
CA THR A 110 -15.39 -5.70 5.67
C THR A 110 -15.24 -5.05 7.06
N SER A 111 -16.30 -5.13 7.87
CA SER A 111 -16.27 -4.65 9.28
C SER A 111 -15.20 -5.32 10.14
N ASP A 112 -14.74 -6.49 9.74
CA ASP A 112 -13.73 -7.29 10.46
C ASP A 112 -12.30 -6.92 10.00
N PHE A 113 -12.15 -5.84 9.23
CA PHE A 113 -10.89 -5.39 8.62
C PHE A 113 -10.26 -6.41 7.67
N ASN A 114 -11.04 -7.33 7.14
CA ASN A 114 -10.61 -8.22 6.07
C ASN A 114 -10.82 -7.54 4.71
N VAL A 115 -9.85 -7.65 3.84
CA VAL A 115 -9.86 -7.09 2.48
C VAL A 115 -10.06 -8.20 1.47
N TYR A 116 -10.99 -7.99 0.54
CA TYR A 116 -11.38 -8.94 -0.49
C TYR A 116 -11.36 -8.32 -1.87
N LYS A 117 -10.95 -9.12 -2.86
CA LYS A 117 -11.02 -8.82 -4.29
C LYS A 117 -12.16 -9.60 -4.92
N CYS A 118 -13.01 -8.94 -5.68
CA CYS A 118 -14.11 -9.57 -6.39
C CYS A 118 -13.59 -10.32 -7.63
N LEU A 119 -13.72 -11.65 -7.65
CA LEU A 119 -13.35 -12.47 -8.81
C LEU A 119 -14.53 -12.72 -9.73
N ASP A 120 -15.76 -12.87 -9.19
CA ASP A 120 -16.98 -13.05 -9.97
C ASP A 120 -18.12 -12.26 -9.32
N ASN A 121 -18.81 -11.45 -10.09
CA ASN A 121 -19.91 -10.61 -9.63
C ASN A 121 -21.30 -11.16 -10.01
N ALA A 122 -21.41 -12.46 -10.21
CA ALA A 122 -22.65 -13.12 -10.56
C ALA A 122 -23.38 -12.48 -11.75
N ASN A 123 -22.62 -12.14 -12.79
CA ASN A 123 -23.12 -11.49 -14.00
C ASN A 123 -23.76 -10.12 -13.74
N ASN A 124 -23.07 -9.26 -13.01
CA ASN A 124 -23.48 -7.91 -12.58
C ASN A 124 -24.73 -7.89 -11.69
N SER A 125 -24.95 -8.93 -10.92
CA SER A 125 -26.00 -8.95 -9.88
C SER A 125 -25.53 -8.17 -8.64
N VAL A 126 -26.46 -7.83 -7.74
CA VAL A 126 -26.11 -7.19 -6.47
C VAL A 126 -25.54 -8.22 -5.49
N SER A 127 -24.49 -7.88 -4.76
CA SER A 127 -24.00 -8.69 -3.64
C SER A 127 -24.88 -8.49 -2.41
N THR A 128 -25.35 -9.56 -1.85
CA THR A 128 -26.21 -9.58 -0.65
C THR A 128 -25.59 -10.34 0.52
N SER A 129 -24.56 -11.14 0.25
CA SER A 129 -23.86 -11.96 1.23
C SER A 129 -22.45 -11.41 1.46
N ARG A 130 -22.17 -11.00 2.71
CA ARG A 130 -20.84 -10.47 3.09
C ARG A 130 -19.79 -11.59 3.02
N PRO A 131 -18.63 -11.35 2.36
CA PRO A 131 -17.55 -12.32 2.38
C PRO A 131 -16.97 -12.46 3.80
N ILE A 132 -16.72 -13.70 4.21
CA ILE A 132 -16.24 -14.06 5.56
C ILE A 132 -15.07 -15.04 5.57
N SER A 133 -14.83 -15.75 4.46
CA SER A 133 -13.73 -16.71 4.36
C SER A 133 -12.38 -16.01 4.42
N VAL A 134 -11.48 -16.56 5.22
CA VAL A 134 -10.06 -16.12 5.31
C VAL A 134 -9.13 -17.22 4.82
N SER A 135 -9.60 -18.06 3.89
CA SER A 135 -8.79 -19.11 3.30
C SER A 135 -7.60 -18.51 2.52
N THR A 136 -6.44 -19.11 2.70
CA THR A 136 -5.18 -18.74 2.07
C THR A 136 -4.82 -19.60 0.87
N GLU A 137 -5.63 -20.61 0.53
CA GLU A 137 -5.38 -21.49 -0.60
C GLU A 137 -5.44 -20.74 -1.94
N ALA A 138 -4.71 -21.25 -2.93
CA ALA A 138 -4.80 -20.77 -4.30
C ALA A 138 -6.25 -20.89 -4.80
N GLY A 139 -6.76 -19.86 -5.44
CA GLY A 139 -8.14 -19.86 -5.92
C GLY A 139 -9.19 -20.01 -4.82
N ALA A 140 -8.80 -19.97 -3.56
CA ALA A 140 -9.72 -20.08 -2.45
C ALA A 140 -10.62 -18.88 -2.39
N ILE A 141 -11.68 -19.15 -2.76
CA ILE A 141 -12.90 -18.47 -2.92
C ILE A 141 -13.70 -18.86 -1.70
N ASP A 142 -14.48 -17.96 -1.19
CA ASP A 142 -15.54 -18.35 -0.30
C ASP A 142 -16.31 -19.49 -1.01
N ASP A 143 -16.00 -20.75 -0.64
CA ASP A 143 -16.47 -22.00 -1.29
C ASP A 143 -17.98 -22.13 -1.31
N LYS A 144 -18.59 -21.38 -0.51
CA LYS A 144 -19.98 -21.06 -0.64
C LYS A 144 -20.00 -19.81 -1.50
N TYR A 145 -20.14 -20.01 -2.81
CA TYR A 145 -20.83 -19.00 -3.57
C TYR A 145 -21.81 -18.38 -2.60
N GLY A 146 -21.47 -17.21 -2.10
CA GLY A 146 -22.33 -16.58 -1.12
C GLY A 146 -23.71 -16.70 -1.67
N GLN A 147 -24.74 -16.79 -0.90
CA GLN A 147 -26.11 -17.05 -1.40
C GLN A 147 -26.49 -16.19 -2.62
N ASP A 148 -25.62 -15.26 -3.01
CA ASP A 148 -25.70 -14.34 -4.14
C ASP A 148 -24.80 -14.71 -5.36
N ASN A 149 -24.11 -15.84 -5.32
CA ASN A 149 -23.18 -16.35 -6.36
C ASN A 149 -21.96 -15.46 -6.64
N TYR A 150 -21.64 -14.52 -5.76
CA TYR A 150 -20.38 -13.79 -5.83
C TYR A 150 -19.20 -14.70 -5.45
N LYS A 151 -18.05 -14.46 -6.08
CA LYS A 151 -16.78 -15.06 -5.68
C LYS A 151 -15.83 -13.97 -5.19
N TRP A 152 -15.37 -14.11 -3.96
CA TRP A 152 -14.43 -13.21 -3.32
C TRP A 152 -13.11 -13.93 -3.01
N LYS A 153 -11.98 -13.35 -3.39
CA LYS A 153 -10.66 -13.77 -2.93
C LYS A 153 -10.30 -12.95 -1.70
N TYR A 154 -10.03 -13.64 -0.59
CA TYR A 154 -9.42 -13.00 0.57
C TYR A 154 -8.00 -12.57 0.23
N MET A 155 -7.66 -11.31 0.50
CA MET A 155 -6.36 -10.73 0.16
C MET A 155 -5.48 -10.57 1.41
N TYR A 156 -5.99 -9.96 2.48
CA TYR A 156 -5.29 -9.78 3.74
C TYR A 156 -6.22 -9.25 4.83
N THR A 157 -5.74 -9.29 6.08
CA THR A 157 -6.39 -8.65 7.23
C THR A 157 -5.55 -7.47 7.71
N ILE A 158 -6.20 -6.32 7.90
CA ILE A 158 -5.58 -5.14 8.49
C ILE A 158 -5.57 -5.34 10.00
N THR A 159 -4.39 -5.39 10.60
CA THR A 159 -4.23 -5.54 12.05
C THR A 159 -4.69 -4.28 12.81
N ALA A 160 -4.97 -4.39 14.10
CA ALA A 160 -5.35 -3.24 14.92
C ALA A 160 -4.26 -2.14 14.94
N ALA A 161 -2.98 -2.53 14.91
CA ALA A 161 -1.86 -1.60 14.86
C ALA A 161 -1.79 -0.85 13.52
N GLU A 162 -1.98 -1.56 12.40
CA GLU A 162 -2.04 -0.97 11.05
C GLU A 162 -3.27 -0.08 10.90
N ALA A 163 -4.42 -0.51 11.45
CA ALA A 163 -5.65 0.27 11.41
C ALA A 163 -5.49 1.62 12.13
N LEU A 164 -4.87 1.63 13.30
CA LEU A 164 -4.61 2.85 14.05
C LEU A 164 -3.71 3.83 13.28
N LYS A 165 -2.69 3.32 12.59
CA LYS A 165 -1.73 4.12 11.83
C LYS A 165 -2.26 4.57 10.48
N PHE A 166 -2.87 3.67 9.69
CA PHE A 166 -3.05 3.87 8.26
C PHE A 166 -4.51 3.86 7.78
N VAL A 167 -5.47 3.37 8.57
CA VAL A 167 -6.88 3.47 8.17
C VAL A 167 -7.39 4.88 8.39
N THR A 168 -7.98 5.44 7.35
CA THR A 168 -8.65 6.74 7.36
C THR A 168 -10.08 6.60 6.82
N PRO A 169 -10.90 7.65 6.84
CA PRO A 169 -12.19 7.62 6.14
C PRO A 169 -12.08 7.28 4.65
N ASN A 170 -10.97 7.67 4.00
CA ASN A 170 -10.79 7.60 2.56
C ASN A 170 -9.80 6.55 2.08
N PHE A 171 -8.91 6.03 2.95
CA PHE A 171 -7.84 5.10 2.58
C PHE A 171 -7.69 3.95 3.56
N ILE A 172 -7.23 2.82 3.04
CA ILE A 172 -6.82 1.63 3.80
C ILE A 172 -5.42 1.18 3.39
N PRO A 173 -4.62 0.61 4.32
CA PRO A 173 -3.29 0.12 4.00
C PRO A 173 -3.35 -1.16 3.15
N VAL A 174 -2.35 -1.31 2.27
CA VAL A 174 -2.07 -2.57 1.58
C VAL A 174 -0.93 -3.26 2.28
N LYS A 175 -1.14 -4.51 2.65
CA LYS A 175 -0.12 -5.31 3.33
C LYS A 175 0.92 -5.78 2.32
N THR A 176 2.20 -5.71 2.72
CA THR A 176 3.32 -6.23 1.94
C THR A 176 4.24 -7.00 2.88
N LEU A 177 4.75 -8.13 2.44
CA LEU A 177 5.77 -8.87 3.16
C LEU A 177 7.14 -8.24 2.97
N ARG A 178 8.02 -8.43 3.94
CA ARG A 178 9.43 -8.05 3.80
C ARG A 178 10.13 -8.98 2.81
N SER A 179 11.05 -8.41 2.04
CA SER A 179 11.95 -9.20 1.22
C SER A 179 12.86 -10.06 2.09
N ALA A 180 13.24 -11.23 1.61
CA ALA A 180 14.17 -12.14 2.27
C ALA A 180 15.58 -11.52 2.55
N ASN A 181 15.91 -10.42 1.87
CA ASN A 181 17.15 -9.66 2.05
C ASN A 181 17.04 -8.56 3.10
N SER A 182 15.90 -8.39 3.76
CA SER A 182 15.74 -7.38 4.82
C SER A 182 16.62 -7.71 6.03
N ALA A 183 17.18 -6.68 6.71
CA ALA A 183 18.05 -6.88 7.85
C ALA A 183 17.38 -7.69 8.96
N GLY A 184 18.13 -8.65 9.48
CA GLY A 184 17.63 -9.60 10.48
C GLY A 184 17.08 -10.90 9.90
N PHE A 185 17.08 -11.03 8.57
CA PHE A 185 16.68 -12.25 7.90
C PHE A 185 17.90 -12.92 7.24
N SER A 186 18.13 -14.19 7.59
CA SER A 186 19.16 -15.05 6.98
C SER A 186 18.49 -16.01 6.00
N GLY A 187 18.11 -15.52 4.83
CA GLY A 187 17.40 -16.32 3.84
C GLY A 187 17.99 -16.25 2.44
N THR A 188 17.51 -17.09 1.57
CA THR A 188 17.90 -17.13 0.16
C THR A 188 17.21 -15.98 -0.58
N THR A 189 17.96 -15.26 -1.41
CA THR A 189 17.43 -14.18 -2.26
C THR A 189 16.20 -14.59 -3.05
N GLY A 190 15.17 -13.77 -3.01
CA GLY A 190 13.97 -13.94 -3.87
C GLY A 190 12.83 -14.74 -3.27
N ILE A 191 12.89 -15.11 -1.99
CA ILE A 191 11.78 -15.76 -1.27
C ILE A 191 11.14 -14.73 -0.33
N ALA A 192 9.82 -14.64 -0.32
CA ALA A 192 9.10 -13.81 0.63
C ALA A 192 9.43 -14.23 2.07
N TYR A 193 9.46 -13.26 2.99
CA TYR A 193 9.71 -13.53 4.41
C TYR A 193 8.48 -14.20 5.03
N ASP A 194 8.67 -15.43 5.52
CA ASP A 194 7.65 -16.11 6.33
C ASP A 194 7.61 -15.47 7.72
N ASP A 195 6.62 -14.62 7.92
CA ASP A 195 6.33 -13.99 9.22
C ASP A 195 5.26 -14.76 10.02
N GLY A 196 4.87 -15.96 9.53
CA GLY A 196 3.79 -16.78 10.10
C GLY A 196 2.40 -16.18 9.90
N SER A 197 2.27 -15.18 9.02
CA SER A 197 0.99 -14.54 8.72
C SER A 197 0.25 -15.25 7.58
N SER A 198 -1.06 -15.09 7.57
CA SER A 198 -1.89 -15.53 6.43
C SER A 198 -1.50 -14.85 5.11
N GLN A 199 -0.82 -13.70 5.18
CA GLN A 199 -0.29 -13.00 4.03
C GLN A 199 0.77 -13.83 3.29
N TYR A 200 1.72 -14.41 4.03
CA TYR A 200 2.75 -15.27 3.46
C TYR A 200 2.12 -16.48 2.74
N ASP A 201 1.13 -17.11 3.37
CA ASP A 201 0.42 -18.24 2.77
C ASP A 201 -0.30 -17.85 1.48
N ILE A 202 -0.93 -16.67 1.44
CA ILE A 202 -1.62 -16.17 0.24
C ILE A 202 -0.64 -15.94 -0.91
N GLU A 203 0.50 -15.31 -0.64
CA GLU A 203 1.51 -15.03 -1.67
C GLU A 203 2.17 -16.32 -2.19
N THR A 204 2.47 -17.27 -1.30
CA THR A 204 3.13 -18.54 -1.67
C THR A 204 2.19 -19.56 -2.30
N ASN A 205 0.89 -19.54 -1.97
CA ASN A 205 -0.12 -20.40 -2.58
C ASN A 205 -0.68 -19.84 -3.91
N ALA A 206 -0.31 -18.62 -4.30
CA ALA A 206 -0.74 -18.04 -5.57
C ALA A 206 -0.23 -18.88 -6.75
N VAL A 207 -1.08 -19.08 -7.76
CA VAL A 207 -0.75 -19.89 -8.95
C VAL A 207 -0.75 -19.01 -10.19
N ASP A 208 0.42 -18.87 -10.79
CA ASP A 208 0.59 -18.08 -12.01
C ASP A 208 -0.23 -18.64 -13.16
N GLY A 209 -0.96 -17.76 -13.83
CA GLY A 209 -1.79 -18.14 -14.97
C GLY A 209 -2.91 -19.14 -14.63
N ALA A 210 -3.42 -19.16 -13.40
CA ALA A 210 -4.59 -19.95 -13.03
C ALA A 210 -5.87 -19.38 -13.66
N ILE A 211 -6.85 -20.24 -13.93
CA ILE A 211 -8.19 -19.86 -14.42
C ILE A 211 -9.21 -20.19 -13.33
N ASP A 212 -9.44 -19.23 -12.44
CA ASP A 212 -10.35 -19.41 -11.30
C ASP A 212 -11.81 -19.16 -11.65
N VAL A 213 -12.06 -18.38 -12.70
CA VAL A 213 -13.39 -17.92 -13.09
C VAL A 213 -13.60 -18.07 -14.59
N TYR A 214 -14.82 -18.45 -14.95
CA TYR A 214 -15.30 -18.55 -16.32
C TYR A 214 -16.54 -17.68 -16.47
N LYS A 215 -16.44 -16.61 -17.25
CA LYS A 215 -17.55 -15.71 -17.52
C LYS A 215 -18.42 -16.26 -18.65
N ILE A 216 -19.74 -16.35 -18.44
CA ILE A 216 -20.69 -16.73 -19.48
C ILE A 216 -21.03 -15.50 -20.30
N GLU A 217 -20.66 -15.49 -21.58
CA GLU A 217 -21.04 -14.46 -22.54
C GLU A 217 -22.24 -14.88 -23.41
N GLY A 218 -22.46 -16.18 -23.55
CA GLY A 218 -23.62 -16.76 -24.22
C GLY A 218 -24.05 -18.05 -23.58
N LYS A 219 -25.32 -18.16 -23.22
CA LYS A 219 -25.86 -19.38 -22.55
C LYS A 219 -26.06 -20.55 -23.50
N GLY A 220 -26.15 -20.30 -24.80
CA GLY A 220 -26.46 -21.32 -25.79
C GLY A 220 -27.85 -21.95 -25.60
N SER A 221 -28.12 -23.04 -26.32
CA SER A 221 -29.35 -23.80 -26.22
C SER A 221 -29.18 -25.24 -26.73
N GLY A 222 -30.10 -26.10 -26.37
CA GLY A 222 -30.13 -27.48 -26.86
C GLY A 222 -29.07 -28.43 -26.27
N TYR A 223 -28.36 -27.99 -25.26
CA TYR A 223 -27.38 -28.83 -24.55
C TYR A 223 -28.10 -29.92 -23.72
N GLN A 224 -27.44 -31.08 -23.63
CA GLN A 224 -27.92 -32.19 -22.85
C GLN A 224 -27.23 -32.21 -21.47
N PHE A 225 -28.02 -32.13 -20.43
CA PHE A 225 -27.59 -32.27 -19.03
C PHE A 225 -28.24 -33.51 -18.41
N PHE A 226 -27.55 -34.10 -17.45
CA PHE A 226 -28.13 -35.16 -16.63
C PHE A 226 -27.51 -35.15 -15.25
N SER A 227 -28.34 -35.39 -14.23
CA SER A 227 -27.90 -35.54 -12.84
C SER A 227 -28.44 -36.83 -12.27
N GLY A 228 -27.61 -37.60 -11.59
CA GLY A 228 -27.98 -38.86 -11.02
C GLY A 228 -27.14 -39.24 -9.82
N SER A 229 -27.38 -40.47 -9.32
CA SER A 229 -26.56 -41.07 -8.26
C SER A 229 -25.93 -42.36 -8.76
N CYS A 230 -24.67 -42.56 -8.39
CA CYS A 230 -23.94 -43.78 -8.71
C CYS A 230 -24.58 -45.00 -8.06
N LEU A 231 -24.68 -46.09 -8.81
CA LEU A 231 -25.06 -47.39 -8.26
C LEU A 231 -23.82 -48.10 -7.72
N ASP A 232 -23.96 -48.66 -6.51
CA ASP A 232 -22.93 -49.41 -5.80
C ASP A 232 -23.26 -50.92 -5.88
N GLY A 233 -22.69 -51.62 -6.84
CA GLY A 233 -22.91 -53.06 -7.01
C GLY A 233 -21.80 -53.75 -7.79
N VAL A 234 -21.76 -55.05 -7.72
CA VAL A 234 -20.88 -55.85 -8.56
C VAL A 234 -21.31 -55.65 -10.01
N ASN A 235 -20.44 -55.11 -10.85
CA ASN A 235 -20.65 -54.65 -12.23
C ASN A 235 -21.32 -53.27 -12.41
N ASP A 236 -21.58 -52.52 -11.35
CA ASP A 236 -22.07 -51.13 -11.42
C ASP A 236 -20.92 -50.14 -11.50
N SER A 237 -21.00 -49.01 -10.78
CA SER A 237 -19.96 -47.95 -10.88
C SER A 237 -18.59 -48.48 -10.43
N SER A 238 -17.55 -47.98 -11.07
CA SER A 238 -16.15 -48.35 -10.83
C SER A 238 -15.23 -47.13 -10.98
N THR A 239 -13.93 -47.33 -11.00
CA THR A 239 -12.97 -46.27 -11.30
C THR A 239 -13.04 -45.77 -12.74
N THR A 240 -13.54 -46.58 -13.68
CA THR A 240 -13.56 -46.26 -15.12
C THR A 240 -14.96 -46.02 -15.68
N LYS A 241 -15.99 -46.22 -14.89
CA LYS A 241 -17.38 -46.02 -15.35
C LYS A 241 -18.27 -45.52 -14.22
N VAL A 242 -19.27 -44.75 -14.60
CA VAL A 242 -20.41 -44.34 -13.76
C VAL A 242 -21.64 -45.07 -14.27
N VAL A 243 -22.37 -45.72 -13.36
CA VAL A 243 -23.63 -46.40 -13.67
C VAL A 243 -24.74 -45.82 -12.79
N SER A 244 -25.89 -45.51 -13.37
CA SER A 244 -27.03 -44.92 -12.67
C SER A 244 -28.34 -45.54 -13.15
N LEU A 245 -29.40 -45.41 -12.34
CA LEU A 245 -30.78 -45.66 -12.78
C LEU A 245 -31.25 -44.52 -13.71
N THR A 246 -32.20 -44.83 -14.57
CA THR A 246 -32.52 -44.03 -15.76
C THR A 246 -33.66 -43.05 -15.61
N SER A 247 -34.03 -42.65 -14.43
CA SER A 247 -35.07 -41.61 -14.28
C SER A 247 -34.58 -40.27 -14.87
N GLY A 248 -35.18 -39.87 -16.02
CA GLY A 248 -34.88 -38.60 -16.67
C GLY A 248 -33.67 -38.58 -17.60
N VAL A 249 -32.96 -39.70 -17.78
CA VAL A 249 -31.83 -39.76 -18.72
C VAL A 249 -32.31 -39.85 -20.18
N ASN A 250 -31.56 -39.32 -21.11
CA ASN A 250 -31.79 -39.55 -22.54
C ASN A 250 -31.41 -41.00 -22.88
N VAL A 251 -32.32 -41.74 -23.46
CA VAL A 251 -32.17 -43.20 -23.77
C VAL A 251 -31.43 -43.45 -25.10
N THR A 252 -31.01 -42.43 -25.80
CA THR A 252 -30.27 -42.55 -27.04
C THR A 252 -28.81 -42.85 -26.78
N ASN A 253 -28.30 -43.99 -27.20
CA ASN A 253 -26.88 -44.35 -27.09
C ASN A 253 -25.98 -43.30 -27.75
N GLY A 254 -24.89 -42.97 -27.08
CA GLY A 254 -23.92 -42.00 -27.57
C GLY A 254 -24.29 -40.51 -27.44
N VAL A 255 -25.49 -40.18 -26.95
CA VAL A 255 -25.92 -38.77 -26.84
C VAL A 255 -25.07 -37.96 -25.87
N TYR A 256 -24.47 -38.57 -24.86
CA TYR A 256 -23.55 -37.96 -23.91
C TYR A 256 -22.08 -38.23 -24.23
N ASP A 257 -21.75 -38.85 -25.37
CA ASP A 257 -20.36 -39.03 -25.79
C ASP A 257 -19.66 -37.66 -25.89
N ASN A 258 -18.42 -37.63 -25.43
CA ASN A 258 -17.61 -36.39 -25.34
C ASN A 258 -18.15 -35.31 -24.41
N SER A 259 -19.21 -35.57 -23.64
CA SER A 259 -19.67 -34.66 -22.57
C SER A 259 -18.71 -34.64 -21.38
N GLY A 260 -18.74 -33.61 -20.57
CA GLY A 260 -18.12 -33.57 -19.25
C GLY A 260 -18.96 -34.34 -18.24
N ILE A 261 -18.31 -34.95 -17.26
CA ILE A 261 -18.96 -35.52 -16.10
C ILE A 261 -18.21 -35.14 -14.82
N TYR A 262 -18.95 -34.70 -13.81
CA TYR A 262 -18.43 -34.38 -12.48
C TYR A 262 -18.87 -35.45 -11.50
N VAL A 263 -17.90 -36.13 -10.90
CA VAL A 263 -18.11 -37.24 -9.94
C VAL A 263 -16.90 -37.33 -9.01
N ASN A 264 -17.10 -37.68 -7.74
CA ASN A 264 -16.03 -37.75 -6.73
C ASN A 264 -15.18 -36.47 -6.65
N ASN A 265 -15.79 -35.31 -6.82
CA ASN A 265 -15.13 -33.99 -6.88
C ASN A 265 -14.12 -33.78 -8.05
N LEU A 266 -14.21 -34.61 -9.09
CA LEU A 266 -13.35 -34.51 -10.26
C LEU A 266 -14.16 -34.32 -11.53
N VAL A 267 -13.63 -33.54 -12.45
CA VAL A 267 -14.13 -33.43 -13.82
C VAL A 267 -13.45 -34.48 -14.68
N ARG A 268 -14.23 -35.28 -15.43
CA ARG A 268 -13.77 -36.26 -16.41
C ARG A 268 -14.56 -36.06 -17.70
N LYS A 269 -14.11 -36.68 -18.77
CA LYS A 269 -14.83 -36.75 -20.03
C LYS A 269 -15.53 -38.08 -20.16
N VAL A 270 -16.75 -38.10 -20.67
CA VAL A 270 -17.46 -39.30 -21.08
C VAL A 270 -16.92 -39.79 -22.40
N LEU A 271 -16.22 -40.88 -22.41
CA LEU A 271 -15.68 -41.51 -23.63
C LEU A 271 -16.80 -42.10 -24.48
N SER A 272 -17.73 -42.82 -23.80
CA SER A 272 -18.93 -43.38 -24.43
C SER A 272 -20.08 -43.51 -23.45
N TYR A 273 -21.28 -43.37 -23.97
CA TYR A 273 -22.52 -43.50 -23.21
C TYR A 273 -23.38 -44.63 -23.82
N GLU A 274 -23.86 -45.52 -22.97
CA GLU A 274 -24.75 -46.61 -23.32
C GLU A 274 -25.98 -46.67 -22.40
N TYR A 275 -27.15 -46.81 -23.01
CA TYR A 275 -28.40 -47.06 -22.29
C TYR A 275 -28.71 -48.55 -22.35
N ASP A 276 -28.68 -49.24 -21.18
CA ASP A 276 -29.09 -50.64 -21.01
C ASP A 276 -30.59 -50.69 -20.75
N ALA A 277 -31.37 -50.96 -21.77
CA ALA A 277 -32.84 -51.06 -21.69
C ALA A 277 -33.31 -52.25 -20.83
N ASN A 278 -32.53 -53.34 -20.78
CA ASN A 278 -32.91 -54.55 -20.07
C ASN A 278 -32.87 -54.35 -18.54
N ASN A 279 -31.90 -53.61 -18.08
CA ASN A 279 -31.65 -53.32 -16.65
C ASN A 279 -32.06 -51.90 -16.24
N SER A 280 -32.58 -51.11 -17.15
CA SER A 280 -32.90 -49.68 -16.96
C SER A 280 -31.72 -48.91 -16.37
N LYS A 281 -30.52 -49.06 -16.92
CA LYS A 281 -29.29 -48.45 -16.47
C LYS A 281 -28.69 -47.51 -17.52
N ALA A 282 -28.21 -46.39 -17.07
CA ALA A 282 -27.36 -45.45 -17.82
C ALA A 282 -25.89 -45.75 -17.48
N ILE A 283 -25.04 -45.95 -18.47
CA ILE A 283 -23.64 -46.35 -18.32
C ILE A 283 -22.78 -45.31 -19.02
N PHE A 284 -21.95 -44.62 -18.24
CA PHE A 284 -21.00 -43.61 -18.73
C PHE A 284 -19.57 -44.13 -18.57
N ILE A 285 -18.86 -44.40 -19.63
CA ILE A 285 -17.45 -44.78 -19.62
C ILE A 285 -16.58 -43.54 -19.57
N LEU A 286 -15.62 -43.50 -18.65
CA LEU A 286 -14.74 -42.37 -18.45
C LEU A 286 -13.48 -42.45 -19.31
N ASP A 287 -12.95 -41.33 -19.76
CA ASP A 287 -11.68 -41.24 -20.49
C ASP A 287 -10.47 -41.56 -19.62
N GLU A 288 -10.53 -41.18 -18.34
CA GLU A 288 -9.51 -41.46 -17.34
C GLU A 288 -10.12 -42.09 -16.09
N ALA A 289 -9.34 -42.97 -15.47
CA ALA A 289 -9.78 -43.60 -14.21
C ALA A 289 -9.84 -42.60 -13.05
N LEU A 290 -10.86 -42.77 -12.21
CA LEU A 290 -10.95 -42.09 -10.92
C LEU A 290 -9.97 -42.73 -9.92
N PRO A 291 -9.49 -42.00 -8.91
CA PRO A 291 -8.66 -42.55 -7.84
C PRO A 291 -9.36 -43.62 -7.00
N SER A 292 -10.70 -43.56 -6.91
CA SER A 292 -11.58 -44.55 -6.25
C SER A 292 -12.82 -44.81 -7.10
N ALA A 293 -13.55 -45.86 -6.81
CA ALA A 293 -14.82 -46.13 -7.51
C ALA A 293 -15.76 -44.93 -7.43
N ALA A 294 -16.51 -44.68 -8.48
CA ALA A 294 -17.48 -43.60 -8.54
C ALA A 294 -18.61 -43.86 -7.52
N THR A 295 -18.87 -42.87 -6.67
CA THR A 295 -19.89 -42.93 -5.61
C THR A 295 -20.66 -41.63 -5.51
N GLY A 296 -21.84 -41.68 -4.89
CA GLY A 296 -22.65 -40.49 -4.62
C GLY A 296 -23.27 -39.87 -5.87
N ALA A 297 -23.51 -38.58 -5.79
CA ALA A 297 -24.10 -37.81 -6.88
C ALA A 297 -23.08 -37.52 -7.99
N PHE A 298 -23.55 -37.45 -9.24
CA PHE A 298 -22.78 -37.02 -10.38
C PHE A 298 -23.62 -36.13 -11.31
N HIS A 299 -22.92 -35.35 -12.15
CA HIS A 299 -23.54 -34.46 -13.11
C HIS A 299 -22.86 -34.59 -14.47
N VAL A 300 -23.65 -34.75 -15.53
CA VAL A 300 -23.19 -34.73 -16.93
C VAL A 300 -23.59 -33.41 -17.56
N PHE A 301 -22.69 -32.83 -18.31
CA PHE A 301 -22.83 -31.48 -18.91
C PHE A 301 -22.06 -31.38 -20.22
N PRO A 302 -22.33 -30.37 -21.10
CA PRO A 302 -21.51 -30.11 -22.29
C PRO A 302 -20.07 -29.86 -21.88
N GLN A 303 -19.11 -30.50 -22.53
CA GLN A 303 -17.69 -30.35 -22.20
C GLN A 303 -17.24 -28.88 -22.40
N ILE A 304 -16.59 -28.32 -21.42
CA ILE A 304 -15.87 -27.05 -21.57
C ILE A 304 -14.40 -27.38 -21.75
N LYS A 305 -13.92 -27.22 -22.99
CA LYS A 305 -12.53 -27.49 -23.33
C LYS A 305 -11.74 -26.20 -23.37
N VAL A 306 -10.71 -26.10 -22.53
CA VAL A 306 -9.79 -24.97 -22.46
C VAL A 306 -8.62 -25.18 -23.42
N TYR A 307 -8.29 -24.16 -24.18
CA TYR A 307 -7.15 -24.08 -25.08
C TYR A 307 -6.30 -22.88 -24.69
N GLY A 308 -4.99 -23.01 -24.75
CA GLY A 308 -4.07 -21.93 -24.40
C GLY A 308 -2.64 -22.44 -24.38
N ASP A 309 -1.76 -21.61 -23.85
CA ASP A 309 -0.33 -21.90 -23.67
C ASP A 309 -0.02 -22.54 -22.30
N GLY A 310 -0.97 -22.51 -21.35
CA GLY A 310 -0.89 -23.18 -20.06
C GLY A 310 -1.39 -24.62 -20.08
N THR A 311 -1.50 -25.24 -18.90
CA THR A 311 -1.88 -26.65 -18.75
C THR A 311 -2.80 -26.88 -17.56
N GLY A 312 -3.61 -27.96 -17.63
CA GLY A 312 -4.34 -28.54 -16.50
C GLY A 312 -5.70 -27.91 -16.19
N ALA A 313 -6.06 -26.77 -16.76
CA ALA A 313 -7.36 -26.17 -16.49
C ALA A 313 -8.50 -26.98 -17.08
N ASN A 314 -9.53 -27.20 -16.29
CA ASN A 314 -10.81 -27.75 -16.72
C ASN A 314 -11.98 -27.08 -16.01
N ALA A 315 -13.18 -27.24 -16.57
CA ALA A 315 -14.36 -26.59 -16.02
C ALA A 315 -15.58 -27.51 -16.12
N ARG A 316 -16.52 -27.28 -15.22
CA ARG A 316 -17.85 -27.89 -15.24
C ARG A 316 -18.92 -26.82 -15.34
N CYS A 317 -20.04 -27.14 -15.94
CA CYS A 317 -21.20 -26.25 -15.95
C CYS A 317 -22.46 -26.94 -15.44
N ILE A 318 -23.42 -26.13 -15.03
CA ILE A 318 -24.76 -26.61 -14.65
C ILE A 318 -25.79 -26.02 -15.61
N GLU A 319 -26.92 -26.71 -15.69
CA GLU A 319 -28.05 -26.26 -16.50
C GLU A 319 -28.65 -24.95 -15.95
N GLY A 320 -29.02 -24.06 -16.85
CA GLY A 320 -29.69 -22.82 -16.52
C GLY A 320 -31.17 -22.99 -16.18
N SER A 321 -31.83 -21.88 -15.87
CA SER A 321 -33.29 -21.87 -15.62
C SER A 321 -34.10 -22.29 -16.85
N GLU A 322 -33.55 -22.09 -18.04
CA GLU A 322 -34.14 -22.59 -19.30
C GLU A 322 -33.46 -23.91 -19.65
N PRO A 323 -34.23 -25.00 -19.89
CA PRO A 323 -33.68 -26.29 -20.22
C PRO A 323 -32.73 -26.25 -21.42
N GLY A 324 -31.60 -26.93 -21.33
CA GLY A 324 -30.60 -27.00 -22.37
C GLY A 324 -29.72 -25.76 -22.51
N THR A 325 -29.73 -24.83 -21.53
CA THR A 325 -28.86 -23.66 -21.49
C THR A 325 -27.79 -23.78 -20.41
N ILE A 326 -26.67 -23.07 -20.54
CA ILE A 326 -25.63 -22.98 -19.52
C ILE A 326 -26.05 -21.96 -18.46
N GLY A 327 -26.19 -22.39 -17.21
CA GLY A 327 -26.57 -21.53 -16.08
C GLY A 327 -25.40 -20.94 -15.31
N ALA A 328 -24.43 -21.77 -14.96
CA ALA A 328 -23.18 -21.34 -14.32
C ALA A 328 -22.01 -22.24 -14.74
N VAL A 329 -20.82 -21.70 -14.71
CA VAL A 329 -19.58 -22.42 -14.98
C VAL A 329 -18.65 -22.32 -13.79
N PHE A 330 -18.06 -23.43 -13.40
CA PHE A 330 -17.18 -23.55 -12.26
C PHE A 330 -15.84 -24.11 -12.72
N ALA A 331 -14.74 -23.58 -12.20
CA ALA A 331 -13.44 -24.21 -12.36
C ALA A 331 -13.47 -25.59 -11.67
N GLY A 332 -12.99 -26.61 -12.35
CA GLY A 332 -12.66 -27.90 -11.75
C GLY A 332 -11.21 -27.83 -11.25
N ASP A 333 -10.25 -28.00 -12.16
CA ASP A 333 -8.85 -27.67 -11.89
C ASP A 333 -8.56 -26.31 -12.52
N VAL A 334 -7.90 -25.43 -11.77
CA VAL A 334 -7.61 -24.05 -12.23
C VAL A 334 -6.48 -24.00 -13.28
N GLY A 335 -5.65 -25.07 -13.33
CA GLY A 335 -4.47 -25.12 -14.18
C GLY A 335 -3.39 -24.12 -13.78
N SER A 336 -2.41 -23.92 -14.67
CA SER A 336 -1.30 -22.97 -14.43
C SER A 336 -0.62 -22.53 -15.73
N ASN A 337 0.16 -21.45 -15.64
CA ASN A 337 1.00 -20.91 -16.70
C ASN A 337 0.24 -20.49 -17.98
N TYR A 338 -1.04 -20.11 -17.85
CA TYR A 338 -1.77 -19.51 -18.96
C TYR A 338 -1.41 -18.03 -19.11
N GLY A 339 -0.82 -17.67 -20.26
CA GLY A 339 -0.67 -16.29 -20.70
C GLY A 339 -1.84 -15.86 -21.59
N PHE A 340 -2.45 -16.84 -22.29
CA PHE A 340 -3.74 -16.67 -22.96
C PHE A 340 -4.58 -17.94 -22.87
N ALA A 341 -5.89 -17.82 -22.91
CA ALA A 341 -6.79 -18.96 -22.91
C ALA A 341 -8.11 -18.65 -23.63
N GLU A 342 -8.62 -19.67 -24.32
CA GLU A 342 -9.97 -19.71 -24.89
C GLU A 342 -10.70 -20.93 -24.36
N ALA A 343 -12.01 -20.85 -24.15
CA ALA A 343 -12.82 -21.99 -23.81
C ALA A 343 -13.88 -22.25 -24.88
N LYS A 344 -14.04 -23.51 -25.26
CA LYS A 344 -15.08 -23.95 -26.19
C LYS A 344 -16.04 -24.88 -25.50
N VAL A 345 -17.33 -24.62 -25.65
CA VAL A 345 -18.40 -25.51 -25.21
C VAL A 345 -18.66 -26.52 -26.31
N ILE A 346 -18.43 -27.77 -26.01
CA ILE A 346 -18.52 -28.90 -26.99
C ILE A 346 -19.56 -29.88 -26.50
N GLN A 347 -20.47 -30.26 -27.40
CA GLN A 347 -21.34 -31.40 -27.23
C GLN A 347 -21.60 -32.00 -28.61
N ASP A 348 -20.79 -32.99 -28.95
CA ASP A 348 -20.77 -33.65 -30.25
C ASP A 348 -21.18 -35.14 -30.18
N GLY A 349 -21.87 -35.53 -29.12
CA GLY A 349 -22.48 -36.85 -29.00
C GLY A 349 -23.55 -37.11 -30.05
N TYR A 350 -23.86 -38.36 -30.26
CA TYR A 350 -24.85 -38.77 -31.25
C TYR A 350 -26.21 -38.09 -31.00
N SER A 351 -26.72 -37.37 -32.00
CA SER A 351 -27.94 -36.55 -31.92
C SER A 351 -27.91 -35.40 -30.88
N ALA A 352 -26.76 -35.06 -30.34
CA ALA A 352 -26.62 -33.86 -29.55
C ALA A 352 -26.72 -32.62 -30.45
N SER A 353 -27.41 -31.59 -29.98
CA SER A 353 -27.73 -30.38 -30.77
C SER A 353 -27.40 -29.06 -30.05
N GLY A 354 -26.62 -29.15 -28.98
CA GLY A 354 -26.26 -27.95 -28.19
C GLY A 354 -25.35 -27.00 -28.99
N ILE A 355 -25.75 -25.72 -29.07
CA ILE A 355 -25.02 -24.70 -29.84
C ILE A 355 -25.05 -23.34 -29.11
N GLY A 356 -24.10 -22.46 -29.48
CA GLY A 356 -24.12 -21.03 -29.15
C GLY A 356 -23.68 -20.70 -27.72
N GLY A 357 -23.20 -21.67 -26.95
CA GLY A 357 -22.58 -21.38 -25.65
C GLY A 357 -21.23 -20.70 -25.85
N VAL A 358 -21.04 -19.54 -25.19
CA VAL A 358 -19.79 -18.78 -25.18
C VAL A 358 -19.34 -18.59 -23.75
N VAL A 359 -18.16 -19.08 -23.45
CA VAL A 359 -17.56 -19.03 -22.11
C VAL A 359 -16.16 -18.44 -22.24
N LYS A 360 -15.89 -17.36 -21.52
CA LYS A 360 -14.60 -16.68 -21.47
C LYS A 360 -13.86 -17.06 -20.20
N PRO A 361 -12.68 -17.71 -20.28
CA PRO A 361 -11.83 -17.93 -19.12
C PRO A 361 -11.22 -16.60 -18.66
N ILE A 362 -11.15 -16.39 -17.36
CA ILE A 362 -10.49 -15.24 -16.74
C ILE A 362 -9.20 -15.74 -16.13
N ILE A 363 -8.08 -15.30 -16.70
CA ILE A 363 -6.73 -15.68 -16.27
C ILE A 363 -6.34 -14.83 -15.06
N SER A 364 -5.71 -15.42 -14.06
CA SER A 364 -5.16 -14.69 -12.90
C SER A 364 -4.08 -13.68 -13.31
N PRO A 365 -3.78 -12.66 -12.50
CA PRO A 365 -2.66 -11.77 -12.76
C PRO A 365 -1.33 -12.53 -12.72
N LYS A 366 -0.27 -11.89 -13.18
CA LYS A 366 1.09 -12.44 -13.12
C LYS A 366 1.44 -12.87 -11.69
N GLY A 367 1.90 -14.09 -11.54
CA GLY A 367 2.18 -14.72 -10.26
C GLY A 367 0.96 -15.34 -9.58
N GLY A 368 -0.27 -15.05 -10.02
CA GLY A 368 -1.51 -15.56 -9.44
C GLY A 368 -2.22 -14.55 -8.54
N HIS A 369 -3.47 -14.84 -8.21
CA HIS A 369 -4.24 -14.01 -7.28
C HIS A 369 -3.66 -14.07 -5.86
N GLY A 370 -3.26 -12.92 -5.33
CA GLY A 370 -2.66 -12.75 -4.03
C GLY A 370 -1.13 -12.67 -4.04
N TYR A 371 -0.48 -12.85 -5.19
CA TYR A 371 0.98 -12.80 -5.30
C TYR A 371 1.55 -11.39 -5.10
N ASP A 372 1.00 -10.39 -5.77
CA ASP A 372 1.41 -8.99 -5.65
C ASP A 372 0.22 -8.12 -5.28
N LEU A 373 0.06 -7.87 -3.99
CA LEU A 373 -1.08 -7.09 -3.49
C LEU A 373 -1.02 -5.62 -3.89
N VAL A 374 0.16 -5.05 -4.11
CA VAL A 374 0.32 -3.66 -4.52
C VAL A 374 -0.22 -3.47 -5.93
N GLU A 375 0.21 -4.33 -6.87
CA GLU A 375 -0.26 -4.32 -8.26
C GLU A 375 -1.73 -4.72 -8.34
N GLU A 376 -2.13 -5.80 -7.67
CA GLU A 376 -3.50 -6.35 -7.74
C GLU A 376 -4.58 -5.45 -7.15
N THR A 377 -4.23 -4.58 -6.23
CA THR A 377 -5.17 -3.62 -5.63
C THR A 377 -5.07 -2.22 -6.24
N GLY A 378 -4.12 -1.98 -7.15
CA GLY A 378 -3.89 -0.68 -7.78
C GLY A 378 -3.39 0.36 -6.79
N ALA A 379 -2.44 -0.02 -5.93
CA ALA A 379 -1.94 0.84 -4.85
C ALA A 379 -0.95 1.90 -5.36
N ASN A 380 -1.48 3.00 -5.89
CA ASN A 380 -0.71 4.13 -6.42
C ASN A 380 -0.42 5.21 -5.38
N PHE A 381 -0.72 4.96 -4.11
CA PHE A 381 -0.51 5.92 -3.03
C PHE A 381 0.38 5.32 -1.94
N ILE A 382 1.24 6.16 -1.37
CA ILE A 382 2.00 5.87 -0.15
C ILE A 382 1.49 6.79 0.97
N MET A 383 1.22 6.22 2.13
CA MET A 383 0.93 6.98 3.35
C MET A 383 2.12 6.90 4.29
N ILE A 384 2.59 8.05 4.72
CA ILE A 384 3.54 8.21 5.82
C ILE A 384 2.72 8.65 7.05
N ASN A 385 2.78 7.89 8.14
CA ASN A 385 2.21 8.28 9.43
C ASN A 385 3.35 8.59 10.40
N SER A 386 3.51 9.86 10.76
CA SER A 386 4.50 10.29 11.74
C SER A 386 3.82 10.94 12.93
N ARG A 387 4.07 10.40 14.12
CA ARG A 387 3.60 10.99 15.38
C ARG A 387 4.66 11.93 15.91
N LEU A 388 4.28 13.17 16.18
CA LEU A 388 5.15 14.17 16.81
C LEU A 388 4.76 14.35 18.27
N GLU A 389 5.73 14.21 19.16
CA GLU A 389 5.55 14.40 20.61
C GLU A 389 6.57 15.42 21.11
N GLN A 390 6.15 16.32 21.99
CA GLN A 390 7.06 17.28 22.62
C GLN A 390 8.19 16.58 23.38
N SER A 391 7.89 15.43 24.00
CA SER A 391 8.86 14.65 24.78
C SER A 391 10.02 14.09 23.97
N GLU A 392 9.95 14.05 22.65
CA GLU A 392 11.00 13.51 21.78
C GLU A 392 12.20 14.46 21.69
N GLY A 393 13.12 14.32 22.64
CA GLY A 393 14.36 15.10 22.68
C GLY A 393 14.13 16.61 22.82
N ASP A 394 12.91 17.01 23.17
CA ASP A 394 12.54 18.43 23.35
C ASP A 394 12.78 19.28 22.07
N LYS A 395 12.69 18.62 20.89
CA LYS A 395 12.99 19.24 19.60
C LYS A 395 11.75 19.76 18.87
N PHE A 396 10.59 19.15 19.14
CA PHE A 396 9.31 19.57 18.58
C PHE A 396 8.61 20.55 19.53
N THR A 397 9.04 21.82 19.50
CA THR A 397 8.44 22.87 20.32
C THR A 397 6.94 23.02 20.04
N VAL A 398 6.17 23.25 21.11
CA VAL A 398 4.72 23.49 21.03
C VAL A 398 4.34 24.96 21.21
N ALA A 399 5.33 25.83 21.41
CA ALA A 399 5.11 27.26 21.62
C ALA A 399 4.77 28.02 20.35
N ASN A 400 4.92 27.39 19.18
CA ASN A 400 4.66 27.98 17.87
C ASN A 400 3.82 27.06 16.98
N ASP A 401 3.03 27.68 16.12
CA ASP A 401 2.40 27.03 15.00
C ASP A 401 3.44 26.67 13.94
N PHE A 402 3.15 25.62 13.17
CA PHE A 402 3.84 25.36 11.92
C PHE A 402 2.88 25.41 10.74
N ARG A 403 3.37 25.82 9.57
CA ARG A 403 2.59 26.04 8.34
C ARG A 403 3.18 25.35 7.13
N LYS A 404 4.30 24.66 7.28
CA LYS A 404 4.96 23.90 6.21
C LYS A 404 5.38 22.55 6.75
N LEU A 405 5.15 21.52 5.94
CA LEU A 405 5.71 20.20 6.18
C LEU A 405 6.29 19.64 4.88
N GLY A 406 7.15 18.65 5.01
CA GLY A 406 7.71 18.00 3.85
C GLY A 406 8.58 16.81 4.23
N VAL A 407 9.15 16.18 3.21
CA VAL A 407 10.02 15.02 3.38
C VAL A 407 11.38 15.33 2.76
N VAL A 408 12.43 15.12 3.54
CA VAL A 408 13.83 15.26 3.09
C VAL A 408 14.54 13.92 3.15
N LYS A 409 15.30 13.60 2.09
CA LYS A 409 16.09 12.38 1.94
C LYS A 409 17.55 12.69 2.19
N ASN A 410 18.22 11.90 3.03
CA ASN A 410 19.68 11.94 3.26
C ASN A 410 20.27 13.31 3.63
N PRO A 411 19.69 14.06 4.57
CA PRO A 411 20.35 15.27 5.05
C PRO A 411 21.70 14.93 5.70
N LEU A 412 22.64 15.89 5.68
CA LEU A 412 23.94 15.73 6.33
C LEU A 412 23.94 16.31 7.75
N THR A 413 24.79 15.78 8.60
CA THR A 413 25.10 16.36 9.92
C THR A 413 25.64 17.80 9.77
N ALA A 414 25.56 18.62 10.80
CA ALA A 414 25.94 20.03 10.77
C ALA A 414 27.37 20.28 10.20
N ASN A 415 28.30 19.36 10.46
CA ASN A 415 29.66 19.43 9.89
C ASN A 415 29.73 19.04 8.40
N GLY A 416 28.64 18.49 7.84
CA GLY A 416 28.55 18.11 6.43
C GLY A 416 29.34 16.87 6.02
N THR A 417 29.82 16.07 6.98
CA THR A 417 30.70 14.92 6.68
C THR A 417 29.96 13.60 6.56
N HIS A 418 28.85 13.45 7.27
CA HIS A 418 28.08 12.19 7.32
C HIS A 418 26.60 12.45 7.13
N ARG A 419 25.87 11.42 6.68
CA ARG A 419 24.40 11.46 6.69
C ARG A 419 23.91 11.56 8.12
N TYR A 420 22.86 12.35 8.34
CA TYR A 420 22.19 12.43 9.63
C TYR A 420 21.42 11.13 9.88
N THR A 421 21.60 10.55 11.07
CA THR A 421 21.07 9.21 11.39
C THR A 421 20.14 9.19 12.61
N GLU A 422 20.13 10.26 13.41
CA GLU A 422 19.33 10.35 14.62
C GLU A 422 17.81 10.28 14.32
N THR A 423 17.05 9.78 15.28
CA THR A 423 15.58 9.64 15.13
C THR A 423 14.87 10.98 14.99
N VAL A 424 15.32 11.98 15.74
CA VAL A 424 14.78 13.35 15.71
C VAL A 424 15.91 14.35 15.61
N GLY A 425 15.68 15.46 14.93
CA GLY A 425 16.65 16.51 14.77
C GLY A 425 16.00 17.90 14.76
N THR A 426 16.74 18.93 15.24
CA THR A 426 16.31 20.32 15.13
C THR A 426 17.21 21.11 14.21
N GLN A 427 16.61 21.96 13.38
CA GLN A 427 17.30 22.92 12.54
C GLN A 427 17.33 24.32 13.19
N ALA A 428 16.56 24.52 14.27
CA ALA A 428 16.57 25.77 15.00
C ALA A 428 17.95 26.03 15.61
N VAL A 429 18.42 27.27 15.47
CA VAL A 429 19.65 27.76 16.12
C VAL A 429 19.32 28.16 17.54
N THR A 430 20.12 27.73 18.50
CA THR A 430 19.98 28.15 19.89
C THR A 430 20.87 29.37 20.16
N VAL A 431 20.24 30.50 20.50
CA VAL A 431 20.87 31.76 20.90
C VAL A 431 20.79 31.84 22.42
N ARG A 432 21.91 31.62 23.12
CA ARG A 432 21.97 31.86 24.55
C ARG A 432 22.21 33.32 24.84
N VAL A 433 21.32 33.91 25.64
CA VAL A 433 21.43 35.33 26.05
C VAL A 433 21.50 35.43 27.56
N GLY A 434 22.32 36.39 28.02
CA GLY A 434 22.45 36.78 29.42
C GLY A 434 22.07 38.25 29.63
N THR A 435 22.10 38.71 30.91
CA THR A 435 21.79 40.08 31.27
C THR A 435 20.43 40.55 30.70
N VAL A 436 19.43 39.68 30.82
CA VAL A 436 18.11 39.87 30.21
C VAL A 436 17.35 40.98 30.98
N SER A 437 16.86 41.99 30.25
CA SER A 437 15.99 43.04 30.75
C SER A 437 14.70 43.12 29.92
N GLY A 438 13.56 43.09 30.61
CA GLY A 438 12.24 43.08 29.97
C GLY A 438 11.67 41.65 29.80
N THR A 439 10.49 41.59 29.23
CA THR A 439 9.69 40.33 29.08
C THR A 439 9.42 39.96 27.61
N GLY A 440 10.05 40.61 26.66
CA GLY A 440 9.79 40.47 25.22
C GLY A 440 10.40 39.21 24.58
N PHE A 441 11.30 38.51 25.30
CA PHE A 441 11.87 37.25 24.79
C PHE A 441 10.90 36.10 25.02
N ILE A 442 9.91 36.01 24.15
CA ILE A 442 8.86 34.97 24.13
C ILE A 442 8.74 34.41 22.71
N ALA A 443 8.14 33.24 22.58
CA ALA A 443 7.86 32.63 21.28
C ALA A 443 7.05 33.58 20.39
N ASP A 444 7.19 33.44 19.08
CA ASP A 444 6.63 34.27 18.01
C ASP A 444 7.26 35.66 17.83
N ASN A 445 7.99 36.18 18.81
CA ASN A 445 8.70 37.43 18.65
C ASN A 445 9.99 37.28 17.84
N VAL A 446 10.42 38.38 17.24
CA VAL A 446 11.65 38.46 16.43
C VAL A 446 12.75 39.09 17.25
N ILE A 447 13.91 38.44 17.31
CA ILE A 447 15.14 39.04 17.86
C ILE A 447 15.92 39.72 16.77
N GLU A 448 16.66 40.79 17.16
CA GLU A 448 17.59 41.51 16.26
C GLU A 448 18.89 41.78 17.01
N GLY A 449 20.02 41.53 16.32
CA GLY A 449 21.36 41.86 16.76
C GLY A 449 21.64 43.36 16.53
N GLN A 450 22.00 44.09 17.59
CA GLN A 450 22.22 45.55 17.49
C GLN A 450 23.44 45.91 16.64
N THR A 451 24.43 45.05 16.57
CA THR A 451 25.65 45.29 15.78
C THR A 451 25.54 44.67 14.41
N SER A 452 25.13 43.44 14.31
CA SER A 452 25.02 42.70 13.05
C SER A 452 23.81 43.13 12.21
N GLY A 453 22.68 43.48 12.88
CA GLY A 453 21.39 43.62 12.23
C GLY A 453 20.80 42.27 11.80
N ALA A 454 21.40 41.16 12.21
CA ALA A 454 20.82 39.85 12.01
C ALA A 454 19.52 39.69 12.79
N SER A 455 18.57 39.02 12.24
CA SER A 455 17.28 38.77 12.92
C SER A 455 16.85 37.30 12.80
N GLY A 456 15.99 36.85 13.73
CA GLY A 456 15.44 35.53 13.71
C GLY A 456 14.15 35.43 14.53
N LYS A 457 13.24 34.55 14.14
CA LYS A 457 11.97 34.36 14.87
C LYS A 457 12.15 33.30 15.97
N ILE A 458 11.73 33.64 17.18
CA ILE A 458 11.80 32.73 18.34
C ILE A 458 10.72 31.66 18.18
N VAL A 459 11.11 30.39 18.25
CA VAL A 459 10.21 29.23 18.25
C VAL A 459 10.08 28.60 19.64
N ASP A 460 11.04 28.85 20.54
CA ASP A 460 11.02 28.34 21.90
C ASP A 460 11.94 29.15 22.81
N VAL A 461 11.62 29.21 24.10
CA VAL A 461 12.43 29.91 25.11
C VAL A 461 12.57 29.03 26.34
N LYS A 462 13.82 28.79 26.76
CA LYS A 462 14.11 28.05 28.00
C LYS A 462 14.95 28.87 28.94
N ASP A 463 14.56 28.88 30.19
CA ASP A 463 15.39 29.38 31.28
C ASP A 463 16.42 28.30 31.66
N VAL A 464 17.70 28.68 31.66
CA VAL A 464 18.82 27.77 31.91
C VAL A 464 19.74 28.40 32.95
N GLU A 465 20.14 27.63 33.96
CA GLU A 465 21.16 28.02 34.92
C GLU A 465 22.48 27.29 34.63
N VAL A 466 23.54 28.05 34.48
CA VAL A 466 24.89 27.49 34.29
C VAL A 466 25.82 28.12 35.30
N ASN A 467 26.41 27.31 36.17
CA ASN A 467 27.33 27.75 37.22
C ASN A 467 26.78 28.89 38.12
N GLY A 468 25.48 28.80 38.45
CA GLY A 468 24.81 29.82 39.29
C GLY A 468 24.45 31.13 38.57
N VAL A 469 24.57 31.16 37.24
CA VAL A 469 24.17 32.30 36.40
C VAL A 469 22.96 31.90 35.55
N ASN A 470 21.93 32.75 35.58
CA ASN A 470 20.71 32.53 34.79
C ASN A 470 20.86 33.09 33.38
N TYR A 471 20.48 32.25 32.40
CA TYR A 471 20.44 32.56 30.99
C TYR A 471 19.07 32.23 30.40
N LYS A 472 18.80 32.74 29.19
CA LYS A 472 17.73 32.25 28.35
C LYS A 472 18.32 31.65 27.06
N ASP A 473 17.91 30.42 26.77
CA ASP A 473 18.16 29.78 25.49
C ASP A 473 16.97 30.04 24.58
N LEU A 474 17.21 30.83 23.53
CA LEU A 474 16.22 31.18 22.51
C LEU A 474 16.46 30.28 21.29
N ARG A 475 15.51 29.42 20.95
CA ARG A 475 15.55 28.68 19.70
C ARG A 475 14.95 29.53 18.61
N ILE A 476 15.70 29.78 17.54
CA ILE A 476 15.29 30.66 16.45
C ILE A 476 15.34 29.97 15.10
N VAL A 477 14.44 30.37 14.22
CA VAL A 477 14.39 29.97 12.81
C VAL A 477 14.24 31.18 11.90
N SER A 478 14.21 30.98 10.59
CA SER A 478 14.05 32.07 9.60
C SER A 478 15.04 33.19 9.82
N ILE A 479 16.31 32.82 9.99
CA ILE A 479 17.38 33.77 10.25
C ILE A 479 17.67 34.58 9.00
N VAL A 480 17.62 35.88 9.14
CA VAL A 480 18.06 36.87 8.11
C VAL A 480 19.37 37.43 8.58
N ASN A 481 20.41 37.31 7.76
CA ASN A 481 21.71 37.91 8.03
C ASN A 481 21.61 39.42 7.90
N GLY A 482 22.09 40.12 8.90
CA GLY A 482 22.20 41.57 8.85
C GLY A 482 23.24 41.98 7.81
N PRO A 483 23.14 43.20 7.28
CA PRO A 483 24.18 43.73 6.41
C PRO A 483 25.48 43.88 7.20
N SER A 484 26.63 43.56 6.58
CA SER A 484 27.93 43.90 7.17
C SER A 484 28.04 45.38 7.46
N ALA A 485 28.96 45.77 8.34
CA ALA A 485 29.20 47.19 8.56
C ALA A 485 29.53 47.96 7.27
N ALA A 486 30.20 47.33 6.32
CA ALA A 486 30.50 47.90 5.01
C ALA A 486 29.23 48.00 4.14
N ASP A 487 28.34 46.98 4.21
CA ASP A 487 27.09 46.96 3.44
C ASP A 487 26.06 47.94 3.98
N LYS A 488 26.03 48.18 5.31
CA LYS A 488 25.22 49.24 5.94
C LYS A 488 25.60 50.64 5.41
N LEU A 489 26.91 50.85 5.25
CA LEU A 489 27.42 52.07 4.65
C LEU A 489 27.09 52.19 3.16
N ALA A 490 26.95 51.09 2.45
CA ALA A 490 26.62 51.01 1.03
C ALA A 490 25.10 50.93 0.75
N GLY A 491 24.25 50.82 1.78
CA GLY A 491 22.79 50.72 1.61
C GLY A 491 22.33 49.35 1.08
N VAL A 492 23.12 48.32 1.22
CA VAL A 492 22.79 46.96 0.77
C VAL A 492 21.77 46.33 1.71
N GLN A 493 20.71 45.73 1.15
CA GLN A 493 19.70 45.01 1.91
C GLN A 493 20.24 43.67 2.44
N PRO A 494 19.81 43.23 3.63
CA PRO A 494 20.21 41.91 4.15
C PRO A 494 19.73 40.78 3.23
N SER A 495 20.56 39.78 3.04
CA SER A 495 20.20 38.58 2.28
C SER A 495 19.50 37.56 3.16
N VAL A 496 18.38 37.01 2.69
CA VAL A 496 17.66 35.92 3.35
C VAL A 496 18.34 34.58 3.02
N GLY A 497 18.59 33.73 4.03
CA GLY A 497 18.88 32.31 3.82
C GLY A 497 20.29 31.97 3.35
N SER A 498 21.28 32.83 3.51
CA SER A 498 22.64 32.39 3.35
C SER A 498 23.16 31.74 4.62
N ASP A 499 23.40 30.44 4.60
CA ASP A 499 24.33 29.83 5.53
C ASP A 499 25.59 30.66 5.48
N MET A 500 26.12 31.03 6.63
CA MET A 500 27.33 31.85 6.74
C MET A 500 28.60 31.09 6.32
N VAL A 501 28.54 30.43 5.19
CA VAL A 501 29.73 30.08 4.43
C VAL A 501 30.05 31.32 3.62
N ASN A 502 31.06 32.04 4.07
CA ASN A 502 31.65 33.07 3.26
C ASN A 502 31.86 32.52 1.83
N PRO A 503 31.13 32.98 0.81
CA PRO A 503 31.29 32.47 -0.55
C PRO A 503 32.69 32.62 -1.10
N PHE A 504 33.59 33.34 -0.38
CA PHE A 504 34.98 33.58 -0.71
C PHE A 504 35.97 32.75 0.17
N GLY A 505 35.52 31.77 0.95
CA GLY A 505 36.39 30.78 1.57
C GLY A 505 37.20 31.22 2.78
N GLY A 506 36.83 32.29 3.46
CA GLY A 506 37.46 32.72 4.72
C GLY A 506 36.56 32.47 5.92
N SER A 507 37.05 31.76 6.94
CA SER A 507 36.37 31.73 8.24
C SER A 507 36.46 33.09 8.90
N VAL A 508 35.35 33.80 9.02
CA VAL A 508 35.26 35.00 9.85
C VAL A 508 35.08 34.52 11.29
N SER A 509 36.12 34.53 12.08
CA SER A 509 36.08 34.20 13.52
C SER A 509 35.08 35.16 14.22
N GLY A 510 34.08 34.55 14.93
CA GLY A 510 33.15 35.31 15.77
C GLY A 510 31.78 35.62 15.16
N ILE A 511 31.44 35.13 13.96
CA ILE A 511 30.10 35.31 13.36
C ILE A 511 29.47 33.91 13.13
N MET A 512 28.46 33.58 13.89
CA MET A 512 27.62 32.40 13.70
C MET A 512 26.17 32.82 13.51
N GLY A 513 25.49 32.27 12.48
CA GLY A 513 24.07 32.57 12.22
C GLY A 513 23.77 34.07 12.00
N GLY A 514 24.73 34.86 11.49
CA GLY A 514 24.56 36.31 11.27
C GLY A 514 24.80 37.20 12.50
N PHE A 515 24.79 36.65 13.70
CA PHE A 515 24.98 37.40 14.94
C PHE A 515 26.46 37.52 15.31
N VAL A 516 26.86 38.66 15.91
CA VAL A 516 28.23 38.89 16.37
C VAL A 516 28.35 38.52 17.86
N ASP A 517 29.40 37.79 18.21
CA ASP A 517 29.62 37.34 19.59
C ASP A 517 29.67 38.52 20.57
N GLY A 518 28.95 38.42 21.68
CA GLY A 518 28.84 39.44 22.71
C GLY A 518 28.00 40.67 22.35
N GLU A 519 27.32 40.68 21.21
CA GLU A 519 26.46 41.81 20.84
C GLU A 519 25.20 41.93 21.69
N GLY A 520 24.62 43.13 21.72
CA GLY A 520 23.28 43.33 22.27
C GLY A 520 22.22 42.75 21.38
N ILE A 521 21.27 42.02 21.97
CA ILE A 521 20.09 41.47 21.32
C ILE A 521 18.85 42.20 21.80
N VAL A 522 18.02 42.67 20.87
CA VAL A 522 16.75 43.33 21.16
C VAL A 522 15.58 42.46 20.72
N CYS A 523 14.47 42.52 21.49
CA CYS A 523 13.23 41.79 21.19
C CYS A 523 12.05 42.52 21.87
N SER A 524 11.13 43.07 21.08
CA SER A 524 9.90 43.73 21.58
C SER A 524 10.16 44.68 22.78
N GLY A 525 11.16 45.56 22.65
CA GLY A 525 11.54 46.50 23.72
C GLY A 525 12.36 45.93 24.87
N SER A 526 12.65 44.64 24.85
CA SER A 526 13.55 43.98 25.81
C SER A 526 14.98 43.91 25.22
N THR A 527 15.96 43.81 26.13
CA THR A 527 17.37 43.73 25.75
C THR A 527 18.08 42.59 26.45
N ALA A 528 19.09 42.05 25.81
CA ALA A 528 19.95 41.00 26.36
C ALA A 528 21.33 41.07 25.70
N THR A 529 22.31 40.36 26.24
CA THR A 529 23.63 40.18 25.62
C THR A 529 23.77 38.77 25.09
N LEU A 530 24.21 38.60 23.86
CA LEU A 530 24.55 37.33 23.27
C LEU A 530 25.74 36.70 24.00
N VAL A 531 25.57 35.47 24.46
CA VAL A 531 26.59 34.70 25.20
C VAL A 531 27.17 33.57 24.36
N SER A 532 26.32 32.83 23.66
CA SER A 532 26.77 31.78 22.74
C SER A 532 25.70 31.44 21.71
N LEU A 533 26.14 30.87 20.61
CA LEU A 533 25.31 30.31 19.55
C LEU A 533 25.58 28.83 19.40
N THR A 534 24.51 28.05 19.21
CA THR A 534 24.61 26.64 18.83
C THR A 534 23.82 26.45 17.55
N SER A 535 24.49 25.98 16.51
CA SER A 535 23.86 25.71 15.20
C SER A 535 22.84 24.59 15.28
N GLY A 536 21.96 24.54 14.29
CA GLY A 536 21.12 23.36 14.05
C GLY A 536 21.95 22.08 13.86
N GLU A 537 21.34 20.94 14.03
CA GLU A 537 22.03 19.64 14.00
C GLU A 537 22.32 19.14 12.59
N MET A 538 21.67 19.70 11.58
CA MET A 538 21.87 19.35 10.18
C MET A 538 22.48 20.52 9.40
N LYS A 539 23.21 20.17 8.34
CA LYS A 539 23.72 21.15 7.40
C LYS A 539 22.60 21.56 6.45
N LYS A 540 22.27 22.87 6.44
CA LYS A 540 21.25 23.41 5.53
C LYS A 540 21.59 23.11 4.06
N TYR A 541 20.56 22.98 3.25
CA TYR A 541 20.61 22.79 1.80
C TYR A 541 21.30 21.49 1.37
N THR A 542 21.32 20.48 2.26
CA THR A 542 21.82 19.14 1.96
C THR A 542 20.70 18.12 1.94
N GLY A 543 20.95 17.00 1.27
CA GLY A 543 19.90 16.02 1.00
C GLY A 543 18.92 16.52 -0.07
N ASP A 544 17.97 15.67 -0.42
CA ASP A 544 16.97 15.94 -1.43
C ASP A 544 15.61 16.15 -0.77
N ILE A 545 14.99 17.31 -0.98
CA ILE A 545 13.61 17.52 -0.55
C ILE A 545 12.70 16.93 -1.62
N ILE A 546 11.99 15.84 -1.26
CA ILE A 546 11.17 15.06 -2.19
C ILE A 546 9.68 15.42 -2.14
N TYR A 547 9.25 16.10 -1.08
CA TYR A 547 7.87 16.55 -0.91
C TYR A 547 7.82 17.82 -0.06
N ILE A 548 6.93 18.75 -0.42
CA ILE A 548 6.64 19.97 0.35
C ILE A 548 5.14 20.23 0.28
N GLU A 549 4.58 20.62 1.41
CA GLU A 549 3.19 21.06 1.54
C GLU A 549 3.13 22.36 2.35
N ASN A 550 2.43 23.36 1.83
CA ASN A 550 2.02 24.54 2.56
C ASN A 550 0.64 24.29 3.19
N ARG A 551 0.47 24.67 4.45
CA ARG A 551 -0.73 24.37 5.22
C ARG A 551 -1.25 25.59 5.96
N SER A 552 -2.53 25.58 6.31
CA SER A 552 -3.06 26.41 7.38
C SER A 552 -2.30 26.15 8.68
N PRO A 553 -2.20 27.14 9.60
CA PRO A 553 -1.46 27.01 10.84
C PRO A 553 -1.94 25.80 11.66
N VAL A 554 -1.01 24.99 12.11
CA VAL A 554 -1.25 23.90 13.04
C VAL A 554 -0.78 24.34 14.42
N ALA A 555 -1.74 24.74 15.26
CA ALA A 555 -1.48 25.10 16.66
C ALA A 555 -1.22 23.84 17.49
N ARG A 556 -0.32 23.93 18.44
CA ARG A 556 0.11 22.83 19.28
C ARG A 556 -0.09 23.14 20.77
N ALA A 557 -0.28 22.11 21.59
CA ALA A 557 -0.34 22.20 23.03
C ALA A 557 0.65 21.21 23.68
N ALA A 558 1.11 21.52 24.88
CA ALA A 558 2.18 20.77 25.56
C ALA A 558 1.83 19.30 25.85
N ASP A 559 0.56 18.98 25.98
CA ASP A 559 0.02 17.64 26.23
C ASP A 559 -0.58 16.98 25.00
N GLN A 560 -0.42 17.61 23.83
CA GLN A 560 -0.95 17.14 22.57
C GLN A 560 0.08 16.29 21.82
N THR A 561 -0.40 15.24 21.19
CA THR A 561 0.34 14.48 20.17
C THR A 561 -0.31 14.72 18.81
N GLU A 562 0.49 14.94 17.78
CA GLU A 562 0.02 15.08 16.42
C GLU A 562 0.37 13.84 15.62
N ASP A 563 -0.65 13.21 15.01
CA ASP A 563 -0.45 12.18 14.00
C ASP A 563 -0.56 12.82 12.62
N ILE A 564 0.58 13.00 11.94
CA ILE A 564 0.64 13.51 10.58
C ILE A 564 0.54 12.33 9.63
N LYS A 565 -0.55 12.29 8.85
CA LYS A 565 -0.76 11.31 7.79
C LYS A 565 -0.58 12.00 6.45
N LEU A 566 0.58 11.80 5.86
CA LEU A 566 0.91 12.32 4.55
C LEU A 566 0.65 11.26 3.49
N ILE A 567 -0.18 11.57 2.50
CA ILE A 567 -0.52 10.67 1.40
C ILE A 567 0.05 11.26 0.12
N ILE A 568 0.89 10.49 -0.54
CA ILE A 568 1.58 10.88 -1.78
C ILE A 568 1.14 9.92 -2.87
N GLU A 569 0.66 10.44 -4.00
CA GLU A 569 0.38 9.70 -5.24
C GLU A 569 1.64 9.67 -6.10
N PHE A 570 1.94 8.52 -6.78
CA PHE A 570 3.13 8.34 -7.62
C PHE A 570 2.83 7.54 -8.89
#